data_e5f0f4d822b2b6912e922005f42ab505
#
_entry.id   e5f0f4d822b2b6912e922005f42ab505
#
_cell.length_a   1.000
_cell.length_b   1.000
_cell.length_c   1.000
_cell.angle_alpha   90.00
_cell.angle_beta   90.00
_cell.angle_gamma   90.00
#
_symmetry.space_group_name_H-M   'P 1'
#
loop_
_entity.id
_entity.type
_entity.pdbx_description
1 polymer ?
#
loop_
_entity_poly.entity_id
_entity_poly.type
_entity_poly.pdbx_seq_one_letter_code
_entity_poly.pdbx_strand_id
1 'polypeptide(L)'
;SCSYHVSHLRPRRGVGSRRTSGRHESRNPTRSVASALHKSESEFDDGRTPPGTVHLVGAGPGGLDYLTVKALRILRQCDAVVYDDLGSNCGDILNQVKPSCELVFVGKRGGDLGSWRQGDINEVLVKLSIAGKTTCRLKGGCPSVFSRVREEMSALNKHNVPYELVPGISSSLAAPLSANVPLTDKNFGKHFVVTSAHDVSSLNFAAYTHIDTAVFLMAGKALPVIVTRLVREAKKETNTPCVVVKNGCTDRETVFYGTLATIAETTAGQKLSPCVFVVGEVCAEAVGGYLSKGEAGG
;
A
#
# COMPACT_ATOMS: atom_id res chain seq x y z
N SER A 1 -14.80 -34.59 6.40
CA SER A 1 -14.07 -35.40 5.42
C SER A 1 -14.52 -35.02 4.01
N CYS A 2 -13.74 -34.20 3.33
CA CYS A 2 -13.94 -33.88 1.93
C CYS A 2 -12.65 -34.27 1.20
N SER A 3 -12.73 -35.39 0.45
CA SER A 3 -11.63 -35.93 -0.33
C SER A 3 -11.60 -35.28 -1.71
N TYR A 4 -10.49 -34.62 -2.07
CA TYR A 4 -10.26 -34.15 -3.43
C TYR A 4 -9.61 -35.23 -4.27
N HIS A 5 -10.30 -35.65 -5.34
CA HIS A 5 -9.73 -36.52 -6.36
C HIS A 5 -8.95 -35.69 -7.39
N VAL A 6 -7.68 -35.96 -7.54
CA VAL A 6 -6.83 -35.41 -8.61
C VAL A 6 -6.72 -36.45 -9.71
N SER A 7 -7.31 -36.16 -10.88
CA SER A 7 -7.20 -36.99 -12.08
C SER A 7 -5.94 -36.60 -12.87
N HIS A 8 -5.03 -37.57 -13.02
CA HIS A 8 -3.83 -37.47 -13.87
C HIS A 8 -4.18 -37.66 -15.35
N LEU A 9 -3.92 -36.65 -16.17
CA LEU A 9 -3.86 -36.78 -17.62
C LEU A 9 -2.42 -37.02 -18.08
N ARG A 10 -2.16 -38.18 -18.69
CA ARG A 10 -0.87 -38.51 -19.34
C ARG A 10 -0.81 -37.93 -20.76
N PRO A 11 0.34 -37.38 -21.21
CA PRO A 11 0.52 -37.01 -22.60
C PRO A 11 0.91 -38.21 -23.47
N ARG A 12 0.36 -38.25 -24.70
CA ARG A 12 0.63 -39.24 -25.74
C ARG A 12 2.01 -39.06 -26.35
N ARG A 13 2.70 -40.17 -26.61
CA ARG A 13 3.95 -40.26 -27.36
C ARG A 13 3.71 -40.04 -28.86
N GLY A 14 4.56 -39.25 -29.49
CA GLY A 14 4.70 -39.11 -30.93
C GLY A 14 6.17 -39.16 -31.34
N VAL A 15 6.43 -39.99 -32.30
CA VAL A 15 7.64 -40.59 -32.87
C VAL A 15 8.61 -39.57 -33.52
N GLY A 16 9.87 -39.83 -33.40
CA GLY A 16 11.13 -39.39 -33.75
C GLY A 16 11.49 -38.80 -35.13
N SER A 17 12.58 -38.06 -35.17
CA SER A 17 13.63 -38.21 -36.17
C SER A 17 14.91 -37.40 -35.82
N ARG A 18 15.99 -37.83 -36.40
CA ARG A 18 17.43 -37.77 -36.07
C ARG A 18 18.12 -36.41 -36.22
N ARG A 19 19.12 -36.24 -35.32
CA ARG A 19 20.50 -35.72 -35.51
C ARG A 19 20.72 -34.33 -36.14
N THR A 20 21.36 -33.42 -35.37
CA THR A 20 22.81 -33.11 -35.59
C THR A 20 23.37 -32.33 -34.39
N SER A 21 24.67 -32.55 -34.15
CA SER A 21 25.50 -32.04 -33.08
C SER A 21 25.78 -30.54 -33.21
N GLY A 22 25.63 -29.81 -32.08
CA GLY A 22 26.14 -28.48 -31.90
C GLY A 22 26.25 -28.16 -30.40
N ARG A 23 27.47 -28.29 -29.85
CA ARG A 23 27.76 -27.83 -28.49
C ARG A 23 27.63 -26.31 -28.46
N HIS A 24 26.61 -25.79 -27.78
CA HIS A 24 26.62 -24.43 -27.26
C HIS A 24 26.49 -24.51 -25.75
N GLU A 25 27.58 -24.21 -25.06
CA GLU A 25 27.56 -23.94 -23.62
C GLU A 25 26.68 -22.71 -23.35
N SER A 26 25.45 -22.93 -22.89
CA SER A 26 24.61 -21.88 -22.34
C SER A 26 25.04 -21.64 -20.90
N ARG A 27 25.81 -20.58 -20.67
CA ARG A 27 26.02 -20.01 -19.34
C ARG A 27 24.69 -19.56 -18.78
N ASN A 28 24.19 -20.25 -17.77
CA ASN A 28 22.99 -19.93 -17.02
C ASN A 28 23.35 -18.89 -15.93
N PRO A 29 22.86 -17.63 -15.94
CA PRO A 29 23.14 -16.67 -14.91
C PRO A 29 22.02 -16.67 -13.83
N THR A 30 21.76 -17.79 -13.18
CA THR A 30 21.00 -17.78 -11.94
C THR A 30 21.96 -17.84 -10.76
N ARG A 31 22.71 -16.75 -10.54
CA ARG A 31 23.31 -16.51 -9.23
C ARG A 31 22.21 -16.02 -8.31
N SER A 32 21.77 -16.87 -7.43
CA SER A 32 20.89 -16.60 -6.31
C SER A 32 21.41 -15.39 -5.51
N VAL A 33 20.52 -14.40 -5.28
CA VAL A 33 20.77 -13.22 -4.45
C VAL A 33 21.10 -13.59 -3.00
N ALA A 34 20.87 -14.86 -2.60
CA ALA A 34 21.23 -15.40 -1.30
C ALA A 34 22.76 -15.56 -1.06
N SER A 35 23.58 -15.59 -2.13
CA SER A 35 25.04 -15.75 -1.96
C SER A 35 25.80 -14.43 -1.78
N ALA A 36 25.14 -13.28 -1.93
CA ALA A 36 25.75 -11.96 -1.69
C ALA A 36 25.70 -11.54 -0.21
N LEU A 37 24.91 -12.20 0.62
CA LEU A 37 24.78 -11.91 2.06
C LEU A 37 25.81 -12.63 2.93
N HIS A 38 26.68 -13.49 2.36
CA HIS A 38 27.68 -14.28 3.11
C HIS A 38 29.13 -13.86 2.87
N LYS A 39 29.38 -12.62 2.39
CA LYS A 39 30.73 -12.07 2.33
C LYS A 39 30.77 -10.74 3.06
N SER A 40 31.09 -10.77 4.34
CA SER A 40 31.82 -9.76 5.12
C SER A 40 31.69 -9.98 6.64
N GLU A 41 31.94 -11.20 7.15
CA GLU A 41 32.08 -11.41 8.60
C GLU A 41 33.53 -11.21 9.11
N SER A 42 34.45 -10.61 8.33
CA SER A 42 35.86 -10.60 8.70
C SER A 42 36.60 -9.25 8.63
N GLU A 43 35.91 -8.10 8.67
CA GLU A 43 36.64 -6.80 8.59
C GLU A 43 36.17 -5.67 9.52
N PHE A 44 35.43 -5.92 10.59
CA PHE A 44 35.10 -4.88 11.58
C PHE A 44 35.25 -5.39 13.02
N ASP A 45 36.46 -5.60 13.46
CA ASP A 45 36.76 -5.70 14.89
C ASP A 45 37.40 -4.39 15.38
N ASP A 46 36.64 -3.29 15.30
CA ASP A 46 37.00 -2.00 15.91
C ASP A 46 36.31 -1.78 17.27
N GLY A 47 35.75 -2.82 17.86
CA GLY A 47 35.04 -2.76 19.15
C GLY A 47 33.67 -2.06 19.09
N ARG A 48 33.16 -1.71 17.91
CA ARG A 48 31.84 -1.10 17.75
C ARG A 48 30.77 -2.18 17.53
N THR A 49 29.65 -2.03 18.22
CA THR A 49 28.46 -2.86 17.94
C THR A 49 28.03 -2.67 16.48
N PRO A 50 27.86 -3.76 15.70
CA PRO A 50 27.42 -3.63 14.32
C PRO A 50 26.05 -2.94 14.26
N PRO A 51 25.79 -2.13 13.21
CA PRO A 51 24.49 -1.46 13.05
C PRO A 51 23.35 -2.46 13.04
N GLY A 52 22.27 -2.16 13.78
CA GLY A 52 21.05 -2.94 13.74
C GLY A 52 20.30 -2.75 12.41
N THR A 53 19.52 -3.74 12.01
CA THR A 53 18.74 -3.68 10.77
C THR A 53 17.51 -2.77 10.93
N VAL A 54 17.23 -1.92 9.93
CA VAL A 54 16.00 -1.14 9.85
C VAL A 54 15.00 -1.85 8.93
N HIS A 55 13.86 -2.27 9.46
CA HIS A 55 12.76 -2.84 8.67
C HIS A 55 11.76 -1.73 8.33
N LEU A 56 11.58 -1.44 7.03
CA LEU A 56 10.61 -0.47 6.51
C LEU A 56 9.30 -1.25 6.24
N VAL A 57 8.36 -1.19 7.19
CA VAL A 57 7.23 -2.12 7.29
C VAL A 57 5.91 -1.42 6.99
N GLY A 58 5.07 -2.03 6.16
CA GLY A 58 3.69 -1.62 5.94
C GLY A 58 2.76 -2.18 7.00
N ALA A 59 1.98 -1.29 7.63
CA ALA A 59 0.99 -1.62 8.65
C ALA A 59 -0.38 -2.04 8.06
N GLY A 60 -0.56 -1.96 6.75
CA GLY A 60 -1.89 -2.11 6.17
C GLY A 60 -2.79 -0.87 6.36
N PRO A 61 -4.06 -0.93 5.96
CA PRO A 61 -4.98 0.21 5.98
C PRO A 61 -5.64 0.45 7.33
N GLY A 62 -5.61 -0.55 8.23
CA GLY A 62 -6.24 -0.42 9.55
C GLY A 62 -6.29 -1.74 10.31
N GLY A 63 -5.83 -1.71 11.57
CA GLY A 63 -5.94 -2.84 12.48
C GLY A 63 -4.98 -4.01 12.25
N LEU A 64 -5.00 -4.92 13.20
CA LEU A 64 -4.09 -6.06 13.30
C LEU A 64 -4.30 -7.08 12.16
N ASP A 65 -5.54 -7.27 11.72
CA ASP A 65 -5.92 -8.27 10.70
C ASP A 65 -5.32 -7.96 9.31
N TYR A 66 -4.91 -6.72 9.09
CA TYR A 66 -4.29 -6.28 7.83
C TYR A 66 -2.76 -6.31 7.85
N LEU A 67 -2.15 -6.74 8.96
CA LEU A 67 -0.70 -6.96 9.01
C LEU A 67 -0.32 -8.21 8.24
N THR A 68 0.78 -8.14 7.53
CA THR A 68 1.40 -9.38 7.04
C THR A 68 2.01 -10.16 8.20
N VAL A 69 2.05 -11.49 8.11
CA VAL A 69 2.70 -12.35 9.11
C VAL A 69 4.16 -11.95 9.32
N LYS A 70 4.85 -11.47 8.27
CA LYS A 70 6.22 -10.97 8.37
C LYS A 70 6.29 -9.68 9.20
N ALA A 71 5.38 -8.73 8.95
CA ALA A 71 5.30 -7.49 9.71
C ALA A 71 5.08 -7.77 11.22
N LEU A 72 4.15 -8.67 11.54
CA LEU A 72 3.87 -9.08 12.92
C LEU A 72 5.09 -9.71 13.61
N ARG A 73 5.84 -10.59 12.91
CA ARG A 73 7.07 -11.16 13.46
C ARG A 73 8.12 -10.10 13.80
N ILE A 74 8.33 -9.14 12.90
CA ILE A 74 9.29 -8.06 13.10
C ILE A 74 8.87 -7.20 14.29
N LEU A 75 7.60 -6.80 14.39
CA LEU A 75 7.08 -6.03 15.51
C LEU A 75 7.35 -6.70 16.86
N ARG A 76 7.16 -8.02 16.93
CA ARG A 76 7.41 -8.80 18.17
C ARG A 76 8.88 -8.92 18.57
N GLN A 77 9.80 -8.70 17.64
CA GLN A 77 11.24 -8.92 17.85
C GLN A 77 12.06 -7.65 17.92
N CYS A 78 11.59 -6.54 17.31
CA CYS A 78 12.36 -5.29 17.21
C CYS A 78 12.62 -4.64 18.59
N ASP A 79 13.69 -3.83 18.64
CA ASP A 79 14.09 -3.05 19.82
C ASP A 79 13.50 -1.65 19.83
N ALA A 80 13.14 -1.15 18.66
CA ALA A 80 12.47 0.14 18.51
C ALA A 80 11.44 0.12 17.39
N VAL A 81 10.33 0.84 17.57
CA VAL A 81 9.31 1.12 16.52
C VAL A 81 9.22 2.62 16.32
N VAL A 82 9.53 3.07 15.11
CA VAL A 82 9.32 4.45 14.65
C VAL A 82 8.06 4.46 13.79
N TYR A 83 7.00 5.17 14.21
CA TYR A 83 5.68 5.04 13.58
C TYR A 83 4.99 6.38 13.35
N ASP A 84 4.19 6.43 12.26
CA ASP A 84 3.31 7.55 11.93
C ASP A 84 1.96 7.44 12.67
N ASP A 85 1.07 8.40 12.45
CA ASP A 85 -0.33 8.24 12.81
C ASP A 85 -0.98 7.17 11.90
N LEU A 86 -1.21 5.99 12.48
CA LEU A 86 -1.77 4.83 11.79
C LEU A 86 -3.30 4.73 11.93
N GLY A 87 -3.93 5.80 12.41
CA GLY A 87 -5.38 5.85 12.64
C GLY A 87 -5.83 5.22 13.96
N SER A 88 -7.14 4.88 14.05
CA SER A 88 -7.78 4.46 15.31
C SER A 88 -7.23 3.17 15.91
N ASN A 89 -6.79 2.24 15.06
CA ASN A 89 -6.39 0.90 15.49
C ASN A 89 -4.87 0.76 15.70
N CYS A 90 -4.16 1.89 15.80
CA CYS A 90 -2.72 1.91 16.08
C CYS A 90 -2.35 1.19 17.37
N GLY A 91 -3.20 1.32 18.43
CA GLY A 91 -2.97 0.70 19.73
C GLY A 91 -2.85 -0.82 19.66
N ASP A 92 -3.73 -1.49 18.92
CA ASP A 92 -3.72 -2.94 18.79
C ASP A 92 -2.44 -3.46 18.12
N ILE A 93 -1.94 -2.73 17.15
CA ILE A 93 -0.68 -3.05 16.47
C ILE A 93 0.51 -2.83 17.43
N LEU A 94 0.54 -1.71 18.14
CA LEU A 94 1.62 -1.39 19.07
C LEU A 94 1.62 -2.29 20.33
N ASN A 95 0.49 -2.87 20.69
CA ASN A 95 0.40 -3.88 21.77
C ASN A 95 1.10 -5.20 21.40
N GLN A 96 1.49 -5.40 20.12
CA GLN A 96 2.20 -6.61 19.69
C GLN A 96 3.71 -6.56 19.95
N VAL A 97 4.27 -5.41 20.30
CA VAL A 97 5.71 -5.29 20.56
C VAL A 97 6.09 -5.82 21.94
N LYS A 98 7.35 -6.21 22.11
CA LYS A 98 7.86 -6.64 23.43
C LYS A 98 7.86 -5.45 24.42
N PRO A 99 7.71 -5.70 25.73
CA PRO A 99 7.64 -4.63 26.75
C PRO A 99 8.88 -3.70 26.77
N SER A 100 10.04 -4.20 26.39
CA SER A 100 11.28 -3.43 26.30
C SER A 100 11.46 -2.61 25.03
N CYS A 101 10.50 -2.67 24.10
CA CYS A 101 10.59 -1.98 22.82
C CYS A 101 10.39 -0.47 23.00
N GLU A 102 11.31 0.31 22.42
CA GLU A 102 11.19 1.78 22.39
C GLU A 102 10.17 2.20 21.33
N LEU A 103 9.19 3.05 21.70
CA LEU A 103 8.17 3.56 20.81
C LEU A 103 8.45 5.03 20.48
N VAL A 104 8.71 5.35 19.20
CA VAL A 104 8.99 6.70 18.71
C VAL A 104 7.89 7.13 17.75
N PHE A 105 7.00 8.00 18.21
CA PHE A 105 5.95 8.58 17.36
C PHE A 105 6.52 9.74 16.53
N VAL A 106 6.38 9.67 15.21
CA VAL A 106 6.86 10.69 14.27
C VAL A 106 5.74 11.25 13.38
N GLY A 107 4.49 10.89 13.67
CA GLY A 107 3.31 11.38 12.96
C GLY A 107 2.98 12.84 13.29
N LYS A 108 2.10 13.44 12.49
CA LYS A 108 1.58 14.79 12.74
C LYS A 108 0.47 14.73 13.77
N ARG A 109 0.64 15.35 14.93
CA ARG A 109 -0.49 15.70 15.80
C ARG A 109 -1.09 17.00 15.25
N GLY A 110 -2.38 16.99 14.92
CA GLY A 110 -3.06 18.09 14.25
C GLY A 110 -2.84 19.45 14.95
N GLY A 111 -2.22 20.39 14.23
CA GLY A 111 -2.05 21.78 14.68
C GLY A 111 -0.72 22.13 15.35
N ASP A 112 0.13 21.17 15.70
CA ASP A 112 1.41 21.46 16.35
C ASP A 112 2.45 21.99 15.37
N LEU A 113 3.11 23.10 15.75
CA LEU A 113 4.26 23.72 15.09
C LEU A 113 5.50 22.78 15.03
N GLY A 114 5.42 21.59 15.65
CA GLY A 114 6.49 20.61 15.80
C GLY A 114 6.32 19.33 14.97
N SER A 115 5.68 19.37 13.79
CA SER A 115 5.62 18.17 12.96
C SER A 115 7.02 17.75 12.48
N TRP A 116 7.37 16.47 12.70
CA TRP A 116 8.63 15.90 12.22
C TRP A 116 8.82 16.13 10.71
N ARG A 117 9.98 16.66 10.34
CA ARG A 117 10.39 16.73 8.94
C ARG A 117 10.92 15.36 8.52
N GLN A 118 10.84 15.02 7.24
CA GLN A 118 11.35 13.74 6.75
C GLN A 118 12.84 13.54 7.07
N GLY A 119 13.64 14.61 7.06
CA GLY A 119 15.04 14.57 7.47
C GLY A 119 15.22 14.10 8.91
N ASP A 120 14.41 14.61 9.83
CA ASP A 120 14.48 14.26 11.26
C ASP A 120 14.10 12.78 11.48
N ILE A 121 13.11 12.28 10.76
CA ILE A 121 12.72 10.86 10.77
C ILE A 121 13.88 9.99 10.28
N ASN A 122 14.51 10.37 9.17
CA ASN A 122 15.65 9.65 8.62
C ASN A 122 16.82 9.60 9.61
N GLU A 123 17.10 10.69 10.29
CA GLU A 123 18.15 10.74 11.32
C GLU A 123 17.85 9.81 12.50
N VAL A 124 16.59 9.75 12.97
CA VAL A 124 16.18 8.83 14.03
C VAL A 124 16.44 7.38 13.64
N LEU A 125 16.05 6.99 12.42
CA LEU A 125 16.28 5.62 11.93
C LEU A 125 17.78 5.29 11.92
N VAL A 126 18.61 6.20 11.42
CA VAL A 126 20.07 6.01 11.39
C VAL A 126 20.65 5.93 12.81
N LYS A 127 20.27 6.83 13.71
CA LYS A 127 20.76 6.83 15.11
C LYS A 127 20.41 5.54 15.85
N LEU A 128 19.18 5.05 15.74
CA LEU A 128 18.76 3.81 16.37
C LEU A 128 19.56 2.61 15.85
N SER A 129 19.76 2.53 14.53
CA SER A 129 20.55 1.47 13.92
C SER A 129 22.01 1.50 14.35
N ILE A 130 22.67 2.67 14.33
CA ILE A 130 24.08 2.83 14.77
C ILE A 130 24.23 2.43 16.26
N ALA A 131 23.17 2.64 17.07
CA ALA A 131 23.15 2.16 18.46
C ALA A 131 22.91 0.63 18.57
N GLY A 132 22.97 -0.13 17.48
CA GLY A 132 22.80 -1.59 17.44
C GLY A 132 21.35 -2.07 17.53
N LYS A 133 20.34 -1.16 17.50
CA LYS A 133 18.94 -1.54 17.65
C LYS A 133 18.33 -2.05 16.35
N THR A 134 17.71 -3.22 16.38
CA THR A 134 16.79 -3.67 15.32
C THR A 134 15.54 -2.80 15.35
N THR A 135 15.34 -2.01 14.30
CA THR A 135 14.31 -0.97 14.27
C THR A 135 13.21 -1.30 13.26
N CYS A 136 11.95 -1.21 13.66
CA CYS A 136 10.79 -1.26 12.77
C CYS A 136 10.32 0.17 12.45
N ARG A 137 10.44 0.61 11.21
CA ARG A 137 9.76 1.82 10.70
C ARG A 137 8.38 1.43 10.20
N LEU A 138 7.36 1.64 11.01
CA LEU A 138 5.98 1.25 10.72
C LEU A 138 5.23 2.38 10.01
N LYS A 139 4.73 2.10 8.80
CA LYS A 139 4.10 3.06 7.88
C LYS A 139 2.69 2.59 7.53
N GLY A 140 1.72 3.49 7.44
CA GLY A 140 0.36 3.14 6.99
C GLY A 140 0.36 2.56 5.56
N GLY A 141 -0.51 1.60 5.29
CA GLY A 141 -0.63 0.96 3.99
C GLY A 141 0.60 0.14 3.60
N CYS A 142 1.09 0.37 2.38
CA CYS A 142 2.28 -0.28 1.82
C CYS A 142 3.41 0.75 1.64
N PRO A 143 4.65 0.46 2.05
CA PRO A 143 5.79 1.37 1.87
C PRO A 143 6.06 1.77 0.42
N SER A 144 5.67 0.93 -0.55
CA SER A 144 5.88 1.21 -1.98
C SER A 144 4.90 2.24 -2.56
N VAL A 145 3.80 2.59 -1.84
CA VAL A 145 2.71 3.42 -2.38
C VAL A 145 2.65 4.76 -1.64
N PHE A 146 3.13 5.83 -2.28
CA PHE A 146 3.10 7.24 -1.82
C PHE A 146 3.55 7.48 -0.37
N SER A 147 4.52 6.72 0.11
CA SER A 147 4.96 6.71 1.51
C SER A 147 6.31 7.40 1.76
N ARG A 148 6.96 7.96 0.73
CA ARG A 148 8.31 8.56 0.80
C ARG A 148 9.41 7.58 1.22
N VAL A 149 9.19 6.27 1.10
CA VAL A 149 10.16 5.23 1.50
C VAL A 149 11.52 5.39 0.82
N ARG A 150 11.55 5.93 -0.41
CA ARG A 150 12.80 6.17 -1.15
C ARG A 150 13.74 7.14 -0.43
N GLU A 151 13.20 8.14 0.25
CA GLU A 151 14.02 9.10 1.03
C GLU A 151 14.61 8.42 2.26
N GLU A 152 13.85 7.56 2.94
CA GLU A 152 14.33 6.74 4.07
C GLU A 152 15.44 5.79 3.61
N MET A 153 15.22 5.06 2.51
CA MET A 153 16.23 4.17 1.91
C MET A 153 17.53 4.93 1.54
N SER A 154 17.40 6.12 0.94
CA SER A 154 18.56 6.92 0.55
C SER A 154 19.38 7.36 1.76
N ALA A 155 18.72 7.72 2.85
CA ALA A 155 19.39 8.09 4.10
C ALA A 155 20.11 6.88 4.74
N LEU A 156 19.47 5.73 4.79
CA LEU A 156 20.05 4.49 5.32
C LEU A 156 21.28 4.06 4.50
N ASN A 157 21.17 4.09 3.16
CA ASN A 157 22.30 3.78 2.26
C ASN A 157 23.48 4.73 2.47
N LYS A 158 23.23 6.04 2.64
CA LYS A 158 24.27 7.04 2.88
C LYS A 158 25.10 6.74 4.13
N HIS A 159 24.50 6.10 5.12
CA HIS A 159 25.14 5.76 6.39
C HIS A 159 25.51 4.29 6.52
N ASN A 160 25.47 3.51 5.42
CA ASN A 160 25.75 2.07 5.38
C ASN A 160 24.91 1.26 6.40
N VAL A 161 23.67 1.69 6.67
CA VAL A 161 22.73 1.01 7.56
C VAL A 161 22.02 -0.10 6.78
N PRO A 162 22.04 -1.35 7.26
CA PRO A 162 21.30 -2.43 6.63
C PRO A 162 19.79 -2.23 6.81
N TYR A 163 19.03 -2.46 5.73
CA TYR A 163 17.58 -2.35 5.80
C TYR A 163 16.86 -3.41 4.95
N GLU A 164 15.61 -3.64 5.29
CA GLU A 164 14.71 -4.54 4.58
C GLU A 164 13.36 -3.86 4.33
N LEU A 165 12.79 -4.04 3.12
CA LEU A 165 11.45 -3.59 2.79
C LEU A 165 10.45 -4.72 3.04
N VAL A 166 9.41 -4.43 3.82
CA VAL A 166 8.35 -5.39 4.15
C VAL A 166 7.01 -4.83 3.63
N PRO A 167 6.38 -5.49 2.64
CA PRO A 167 5.13 -4.99 2.07
C PRO A 167 4.00 -4.99 3.10
N GLY A 168 3.07 -4.08 2.92
CA GLY A 168 1.77 -4.04 3.59
C GLY A 168 0.64 -4.01 2.57
N ILE A 169 -0.59 -4.21 3.00
CA ILE A 169 -1.78 -4.06 2.15
C ILE A 169 -2.03 -2.58 1.95
N SER A 170 -2.02 -2.12 0.69
CA SER A 170 -2.32 -0.72 0.38
C SER A 170 -3.80 -0.41 0.56
N SER A 171 -4.12 0.76 1.14
CA SER A 171 -5.50 1.25 1.20
C SER A 171 -6.13 1.44 -0.19
N SER A 172 -5.32 1.64 -1.24
CA SER A 172 -5.83 1.71 -2.62
C SER A 172 -6.48 0.41 -3.11
N LEU A 173 -6.15 -0.72 -2.50
CA LEU A 173 -6.71 -2.04 -2.81
C LEU A 173 -7.76 -2.45 -1.76
N ALA A 174 -7.42 -2.30 -0.49
CA ALA A 174 -8.25 -2.81 0.59
C ALA A 174 -9.53 -1.97 0.82
N ALA A 175 -9.44 -0.64 0.78
CA ALA A 175 -10.60 0.20 1.03
C ALA A 175 -11.69 0.09 -0.07
N PRO A 176 -11.38 0.03 -1.37
CA PRO A 176 -12.42 -0.30 -2.37
C PRO A 176 -13.04 -1.68 -2.12
N LEU A 177 -12.23 -2.68 -1.79
CA LEU A 177 -12.71 -4.04 -1.56
C LEU A 177 -13.63 -4.14 -0.32
N SER A 178 -13.34 -3.40 0.77
CA SER A 178 -14.23 -3.33 1.94
C SER A 178 -15.60 -2.72 1.60
N ALA A 179 -15.64 -1.84 0.59
CA ALA A 179 -16.87 -1.26 0.04
C ALA A 179 -17.52 -2.11 -1.07
N ASN A 180 -17.11 -3.36 -1.25
CA ASN A 180 -17.56 -4.27 -2.30
C ASN A 180 -17.27 -3.76 -3.74
N VAL A 181 -16.18 -3.03 -3.92
CA VAL A 181 -15.73 -2.54 -5.23
C VAL A 181 -14.44 -3.25 -5.62
N PRO A 182 -14.48 -4.30 -6.45
CA PRO A 182 -13.27 -4.86 -7.07
C PRO A 182 -12.73 -3.84 -8.08
N LEU A 183 -11.41 -3.63 -8.12
CA LEU A 183 -10.81 -2.63 -9.01
C LEU A 183 -10.70 -3.09 -10.47
N THR A 184 -10.89 -4.38 -10.72
CA THR A 184 -10.82 -4.99 -12.04
C THR A 184 -12.02 -5.85 -12.30
N ASP A 185 -12.45 -5.89 -13.56
CA ASP A 185 -13.53 -6.74 -14.04
C ASP A 185 -13.22 -7.25 -15.46
N LYS A 186 -13.76 -8.42 -15.81
CA LYS A 186 -13.53 -9.07 -17.10
C LYS A 186 -14.00 -8.22 -18.29
N ASN A 187 -15.09 -7.47 -18.11
CA ASN A 187 -15.75 -6.77 -19.20
C ASN A 187 -15.36 -5.30 -19.28
N PHE A 188 -15.23 -4.60 -18.12
CA PHE A 188 -15.10 -3.14 -18.05
C PHE A 188 -14.02 -2.60 -17.09
N GLY A 189 -13.17 -3.48 -16.57
CA GLY A 189 -12.10 -3.09 -15.64
C GLY A 189 -10.79 -3.84 -15.92
N LYS A 190 -10.23 -3.71 -17.14
CA LYS A 190 -9.01 -4.44 -17.55
C LYS A 190 -7.74 -3.85 -16.93
N HIS A 191 -7.78 -2.59 -16.56
CA HIS A 191 -6.66 -1.90 -15.93
C HIS A 191 -7.14 -0.83 -14.96
N PHE A 192 -6.35 -0.57 -13.94
CA PHE A 192 -6.61 0.50 -12.99
C PHE A 192 -5.34 1.32 -12.72
N VAL A 193 -5.52 2.58 -12.34
CA VAL A 193 -4.43 3.47 -11.95
C VAL A 193 -4.64 3.97 -10.53
N VAL A 194 -3.57 4.01 -9.74
CA VAL A 194 -3.57 4.60 -8.40
C VAL A 194 -2.79 5.91 -8.42
N THR A 195 -3.43 6.97 -7.96
CA THR A 195 -2.88 8.34 -7.99
C THR A 195 -2.95 8.98 -6.62
N SER A 196 -1.92 9.75 -6.25
CA SER A 196 -1.98 10.66 -5.10
C SER A 196 -2.64 11.97 -5.51
N ALA A 197 -3.73 12.33 -4.82
CA ALA A 197 -4.39 13.62 -4.98
C ALA A 197 -3.90 14.68 -3.97
N HIS A 198 -2.71 14.49 -3.38
CA HIS A 198 -2.10 15.45 -2.46
C HIS A 198 -1.85 16.81 -3.12
N ASP A 199 -1.36 16.78 -4.37
CA ASP A 199 -1.24 17.95 -5.25
C ASP A 199 -1.98 17.68 -6.57
N VAL A 200 -3.25 18.00 -6.57
CA VAL A 200 -4.13 17.80 -7.74
C VAL A 200 -3.77 18.72 -8.92
N SER A 201 -3.10 19.84 -8.66
CA SER A 201 -2.72 20.80 -9.69
C SER A 201 -1.66 20.26 -10.65
N SER A 202 -0.79 19.37 -10.16
CA SER A 202 0.27 18.74 -10.94
C SER A 202 -0.19 17.57 -11.82
N LEU A 203 -1.45 17.09 -11.65
CA LEU A 203 -1.95 15.92 -12.36
C LEU A 203 -2.41 16.27 -13.79
N ASN A 204 -2.05 15.42 -14.75
CA ASN A 204 -2.57 15.48 -16.11
C ASN A 204 -3.87 14.65 -16.21
N PHE A 205 -5.02 15.31 -16.11
CA PHE A 205 -6.31 14.61 -16.14
C PHE A 205 -6.68 14.07 -17.54
N ALA A 206 -6.17 14.62 -18.63
CA ALA A 206 -6.39 14.05 -19.95
C ALA A 206 -5.86 12.61 -20.07
N ALA A 207 -4.85 12.23 -19.30
CA ALA A 207 -4.33 10.86 -19.26
C ALA A 207 -5.35 9.83 -18.74
N TYR A 208 -6.41 10.26 -18.04
CA TYR A 208 -7.43 9.34 -17.51
C TYR A 208 -8.55 9.02 -18.51
N THR A 209 -8.55 9.62 -19.72
CA THR A 209 -9.60 9.40 -20.73
C THR A 209 -9.85 7.91 -21.00
N HIS A 210 -8.78 7.12 -21.12
CA HIS A 210 -8.87 5.69 -21.44
C HIS A 210 -8.59 4.79 -20.24
N ILE A 211 -8.57 5.31 -19.03
CA ILE A 211 -8.40 4.52 -17.81
C ILE A 211 -9.76 3.97 -17.37
N ASP A 212 -9.90 2.65 -17.26
CA ASP A 212 -11.15 2.00 -16.84
C ASP A 212 -11.49 2.34 -15.40
N THR A 213 -10.52 2.17 -14.50
CA THR A 213 -10.70 2.44 -13.06
C THR A 213 -9.62 3.38 -12.55
N ALA A 214 -10.02 4.50 -11.96
CA ALA A 214 -9.11 5.43 -11.32
C ALA A 214 -9.31 5.44 -9.79
N VAL A 215 -8.22 5.27 -9.05
CA VAL A 215 -8.18 5.28 -7.58
C VAL A 215 -7.36 6.47 -7.11
N PHE A 216 -8.00 7.40 -6.41
CA PHE A 216 -7.35 8.58 -5.87
C PHE A 216 -7.17 8.45 -4.36
N LEU A 217 -5.92 8.40 -3.91
CA LEU A 217 -5.55 8.50 -2.51
C LEU A 217 -5.44 9.96 -2.09
N MET A 218 -5.70 10.25 -0.81
CA MET A 218 -5.63 11.61 -0.24
C MET A 218 -6.59 12.61 -0.92
N ALA A 219 -7.69 12.12 -1.48
CA ALA A 219 -8.63 12.90 -2.29
C ALA A 219 -9.52 13.86 -1.49
N GLY A 220 -9.61 13.73 -0.16
CA GLY A 220 -10.69 14.32 0.64
C GLY A 220 -10.93 15.82 0.46
N LYS A 221 -9.87 16.63 0.40
CA LYS A 221 -9.99 18.08 0.16
C LYS A 221 -10.16 18.42 -1.33
N ALA A 222 -9.65 17.58 -2.20
CA ALA A 222 -9.57 17.83 -3.64
C ALA A 222 -10.73 17.20 -4.42
N LEU A 223 -11.63 16.46 -3.77
CA LEU A 223 -12.71 15.71 -4.42
C LEU A 223 -13.50 16.53 -5.46
N PRO A 224 -14.02 17.74 -5.16
CA PRO A 224 -14.78 18.51 -6.15
C PRO A 224 -13.93 18.90 -7.37
N VAL A 225 -12.66 19.20 -7.16
CA VAL A 225 -11.71 19.53 -8.24
C VAL A 225 -11.44 18.31 -9.11
N ILE A 226 -11.20 17.14 -8.49
CA ILE A 226 -10.97 15.88 -9.20
C ILE A 226 -12.18 15.57 -10.09
N VAL A 227 -13.39 15.59 -9.54
CA VAL A 227 -14.65 15.35 -10.27
C VAL A 227 -14.77 16.29 -11.48
N THR A 228 -14.61 17.59 -11.26
CA THR A 228 -14.69 18.59 -12.33
C THR A 228 -13.69 18.32 -13.45
N ARG A 229 -12.44 17.99 -13.09
CA ARG A 229 -11.37 17.74 -14.06
C ARG A 229 -11.52 16.41 -14.79
N LEU A 230 -12.05 15.36 -14.13
CA LEU A 230 -12.38 14.09 -14.79
C LEU A 230 -13.44 14.29 -15.89
N VAL A 231 -14.48 15.08 -15.64
CA VAL A 231 -15.50 15.36 -16.65
C VAL A 231 -14.95 16.28 -17.75
N ARG A 232 -14.28 17.37 -17.39
CA ARG A 232 -13.88 18.40 -18.39
C ARG A 232 -12.66 18.00 -19.21
N GLU A 233 -11.64 17.41 -18.58
CA GLU A 233 -10.35 17.13 -19.21
C GLU A 233 -10.23 15.67 -19.65
N ALA A 234 -10.63 14.71 -18.78
CA ALA A 234 -10.62 13.29 -19.11
C ALA A 234 -11.84 12.82 -19.90
N LYS A 235 -12.83 13.72 -20.14
CA LYS A 235 -14.05 13.42 -20.90
C LYS A 235 -14.85 12.24 -20.34
N LYS A 236 -14.76 12.01 -19.03
CA LYS A 236 -15.60 11.00 -18.37
C LYS A 236 -17.04 11.46 -18.34
N GLU A 237 -17.96 10.54 -18.60
CA GLU A 237 -19.40 10.79 -18.54
C GLU A 237 -19.81 11.17 -17.10
N THR A 238 -20.74 12.09 -16.96
CA THR A 238 -21.22 12.56 -15.65
C THR A 238 -21.93 11.46 -14.85
N ASN A 239 -22.51 10.47 -15.53
CA ASN A 239 -23.14 9.30 -14.91
C ASN A 239 -22.14 8.18 -14.55
N THR A 240 -20.83 8.33 -14.83
CA THR A 240 -19.81 7.37 -14.44
C THR A 240 -19.92 7.09 -12.94
N PRO A 241 -20.12 5.81 -12.52
CA PRO A 241 -20.27 5.46 -11.12
C PRO A 241 -18.97 5.67 -10.34
N CYS A 242 -19.09 6.04 -9.08
CA CYS A 242 -17.95 6.27 -8.22
C CYS A 242 -18.28 6.08 -6.74
N VAL A 243 -17.26 5.81 -5.94
CA VAL A 243 -17.38 5.53 -4.51
C VAL A 243 -16.29 6.26 -3.74
N VAL A 244 -16.64 6.89 -2.61
CA VAL A 244 -15.70 7.42 -1.63
C VAL A 244 -15.73 6.56 -0.39
N VAL A 245 -14.60 5.94 -0.05
CA VAL A 245 -14.45 5.13 1.16
C VAL A 245 -13.63 5.93 2.17
N LYS A 246 -14.29 6.40 3.23
CA LYS A 246 -13.66 7.12 4.34
C LYS A 246 -13.35 6.15 5.47
N ASN A 247 -12.16 6.26 6.06
CA ASN A 247 -11.65 5.37 7.10
C ASN A 247 -11.75 3.88 6.73
N GLY A 248 -11.53 3.55 5.45
CA GLY A 248 -11.70 2.18 4.95
C GLY A 248 -10.95 1.14 5.76
N CYS A 249 -11.54 -0.04 5.91
CA CYS A 249 -11.00 -1.17 6.70
C CYS A 249 -10.88 -0.89 8.21
N THR A 250 -11.63 0.05 8.75
CA THR A 250 -11.71 0.33 10.19
C THR A 250 -13.16 0.27 10.68
N ASP A 251 -13.34 0.21 12.00
CA ASP A 251 -14.64 0.30 12.67
C ASP A 251 -15.39 1.62 12.41
N ARG A 252 -14.71 2.63 11.89
CA ARG A 252 -15.27 3.94 11.53
C ARG A 252 -15.42 4.11 10.01
N GLU A 253 -15.42 3.02 9.26
CA GLU A 253 -15.63 3.06 7.81
C GLU A 253 -16.97 3.70 7.47
N THR A 254 -16.94 4.61 6.51
CA THR A 254 -18.14 5.22 5.91
C THR A 254 -17.97 5.26 4.41
N VAL A 255 -18.96 4.75 3.69
CA VAL A 255 -18.94 4.67 2.23
C VAL A 255 -20.00 5.62 1.66
N PHE A 256 -19.60 6.42 0.69
CA PHE A 256 -20.47 7.29 -0.08
C PHE A 256 -20.52 6.80 -1.52
N TYR A 257 -21.72 6.57 -2.03
CA TYR A 257 -21.97 6.07 -3.36
C TYR A 257 -22.58 7.17 -4.22
N GLY A 258 -22.28 7.17 -5.52
CA GLY A 258 -22.82 8.12 -6.45
C GLY A 258 -22.22 8.03 -7.85
N THR A 259 -22.44 9.06 -8.63
CA THR A 259 -21.82 9.27 -9.94
C THR A 259 -20.95 10.53 -9.90
N LEU A 260 -20.19 10.80 -10.96
CA LEU A 260 -19.43 12.04 -11.06
C LEU A 260 -20.35 13.30 -11.00
N ALA A 261 -21.64 13.18 -11.36
CA ALA A 261 -22.60 14.27 -11.21
C ALA A 261 -22.97 14.53 -9.75
N THR A 262 -23.07 13.50 -8.89
CA THR A 262 -23.71 13.60 -7.57
C THR A 262 -22.73 13.51 -6.40
N ILE A 263 -21.58 12.85 -6.55
CA ILE A 263 -20.71 12.52 -5.43
C ILE A 263 -20.18 13.72 -4.64
N ALA A 264 -19.95 14.84 -5.31
CA ALA A 264 -19.49 16.07 -4.66
C ALA A 264 -20.56 16.65 -3.72
N GLU A 265 -21.83 16.58 -4.10
CA GLU A 265 -22.97 16.99 -3.29
C GLU A 265 -23.22 15.99 -2.15
N THR A 266 -23.23 14.68 -2.46
CA THR A 266 -23.39 13.59 -1.48
C THR A 266 -22.36 13.67 -0.33
N THR A 267 -21.16 14.18 -0.63
CA THR A 267 -20.09 14.32 0.37
C THR A 267 -19.93 15.73 0.92
N ALA A 268 -20.81 16.66 0.55
CA ALA A 268 -20.74 18.06 0.98
C ALA A 268 -20.78 18.17 2.53
N GLY A 269 -19.95 19.04 3.09
CA GLY A 269 -19.86 19.24 4.54
C GLY A 269 -19.14 18.13 5.31
N GLN A 270 -18.74 17.03 4.68
CA GLN A 270 -18.04 15.93 5.31
C GLN A 270 -16.53 16.17 5.41
N LYS A 271 -15.96 15.88 6.57
CA LYS A 271 -14.49 15.76 6.73
C LYS A 271 -14.06 14.40 6.19
N LEU A 272 -13.75 14.32 4.91
CA LEU A 272 -13.48 13.04 4.22
C LEU A 272 -12.11 12.42 4.53
N SER A 273 -11.13 13.15 5.02
CA SER A 273 -9.78 12.60 5.27
C SER A 273 -9.71 11.77 6.56
N PRO A 274 -9.09 10.57 6.52
CA PRO A 274 -8.53 9.89 5.35
C PRO A 274 -9.60 9.25 4.47
N CYS A 275 -9.42 9.25 3.13
CA CYS A 275 -10.32 8.55 2.23
C CYS A 275 -9.62 8.06 0.96
N VAL A 276 -10.29 7.11 0.30
CA VAL A 276 -9.98 6.62 -1.04
C VAL A 276 -11.18 6.93 -1.93
N PHE A 277 -10.94 7.53 -3.09
CA PHE A 277 -11.96 7.83 -4.09
C PHE A 277 -11.75 6.94 -5.32
N VAL A 278 -12.75 6.19 -5.72
CA VAL A 278 -12.73 5.24 -6.84
C VAL A 278 -13.73 5.68 -7.89
N VAL A 279 -13.32 5.67 -9.15
CA VAL A 279 -14.14 6.05 -10.31
C VAL A 279 -14.01 5.01 -11.40
N GLY A 280 -15.12 4.53 -11.93
CA GLY A 280 -15.17 3.57 -13.04
C GLY A 280 -16.37 2.65 -12.95
N GLU A 281 -16.67 1.94 -14.03
CA GLU A 281 -17.81 1.01 -14.14
C GLU A 281 -17.76 -0.12 -13.11
N VAL A 282 -16.60 -0.46 -12.57
CA VAL A 282 -16.44 -1.40 -11.46
C VAL A 282 -17.22 -1.00 -10.20
N CYS A 283 -17.61 0.27 -10.07
CA CYS A 283 -18.41 0.77 -8.96
C CYS A 283 -19.92 0.57 -9.17
N ALA A 284 -20.38 0.16 -10.37
CA ALA A 284 -21.80 0.15 -10.74
C ALA A 284 -22.65 -0.73 -9.82
N GLU A 285 -22.20 -1.95 -9.51
CA GLU A 285 -22.97 -2.87 -8.64
C GLU A 285 -23.10 -2.34 -7.20
N ALA A 286 -22.03 -1.76 -6.68
CA ALA A 286 -22.04 -1.17 -5.34
C ALA A 286 -22.96 0.06 -5.27
N VAL A 287 -22.95 0.91 -6.30
CA VAL A 287 -23.85 2.08 -6.44
C VAL A 287 -25.29 1.63 -6.64
N GLY A 288 -25.56 0.68 -7.56
CA GLY A 288 -26.90 0.14 -7.82
C GLY A 288 -27.52 -0.55 -6.61
N GLY A 289 -26.73 -1.35 -5.89
CA GLY A 289 -27.17 -2.00 -4.65
C GLY A 289 -27.47 -1.01 -3.51
N TYR A 290 -26.84 0.15 -3.49
CA TYR A 290 -27.12 1.23 -2.56
C TYR A 290 -28.45 1.94 -2.91
N LEU A 291 -28.66 2.28 -4.18
CA LEU A 291 -29.86 2.99 -4.64
C LEU A 291 -31.12 2.14 -4.44
N SER A 292 -31.07 0.85 -4.75
CA SER A 292 -32.22 -0.07 -4.56
C SER A 292 -32.64 -0.24 -3.10
N LYS A 293 -31.71 -0.12 -2.14
CA LYS A 293 -32.04 -0.15 -0.71
C LYS A 293 -32.66 1.16 -0.21
N GLY A 294 -32.31 2.28 -0.83
CA GLY A 294 -32.88 3.60 -0.52
C GLY A 294 -34.34 3.75 -0.95
N GLU A 295 -34.72 3.13 -2.06
CA GLU A 295 -36.12 3.13 -2.56
C GLU A 295 -37.05 2.19 -1.78
N ALA A 296 -36.53 1.15 -1.13
CA ALA A 296 -37.30 0.20 -0.34
C ALA A 296 -37.60 0.67 1.12
N GLY A 297 -37.04 1.81 1.54
CA GLY A 297 -37.16 2.36 2.90
C GLY A 297 -37.84 3.73 2.98
N GLY A 298 -38.49 4.20 1.90
CA GLY A 298 -39.21 5.46 1.82
C GLY A 298 -40.71 5.30 1.99
#